data_85866e94288470ed876acfdf3647040f
#
_entry.id   85866e94288470ed876acfdf3647040f
#
_cell.length_a   1.000
_cell.length_b   1.000
_cell.length_c   1.000
_cell.angle_alpha   90.00
_cell.angle_beta   90.00
_cell.angle_gamma   90.00
#
_symmetry.space_group_name_H-M   'P 1'
#
loop_
_entity.id
_entity.type
_entity.pdbx_description
1 polymer ?
#
loop_
_entity_poly.entity_id
_entity_poly.type
_entity_poly.pdbx_seq_one_letter_code
_entity_poly.pdbx_strand_id
1 'polypeptide(L)'
;SAALLGMEGKKVLVLEKHFKIGGYTHTFKRKGYEWDVGIHYIGGMHIKKSFSRKLFDKITENNLKWNKTDKIYDRIIFPDKSYDFIAPKGKFIEQIKSYFPEESLNIDNYIEIITSINSAMFKYFASKSLTGVKQFIFGRYLTKDFLKFSDRTTYEALSEITSNQKLIGVLTGQWGDYGLPPKESSFAMH
;
A
#
# COMPACT_ATOMS: atom_id res chain seq x y z
N SER A 1 14.25 -8.25 -7.54
CA SER A 1 14.70 -9.67 -7.62
C SER A 1 16.03 -9.79 -8.35
N ALA A 2 16.19 -9.21 -9.57
CA ALA A 2 17.40 -9.37 -10.38
C ALA A 2 18.70 -8.96 -9.65
N ALA A 3 18.70 -7.79 -9.00
CA ALA A 3 19.87 -7.32 -8.26
C ALA A 3 20.28 -8.29 -7.14
N LEU A 4 19.32 -8.80 -6.36
CA LEU A 4 19.61 -9.76 -5.29
C LEU A 4 20.17 -11.07 -5.84
N LEU A 5 19.60 -11.58 -6.93
CA LEU A 5 20.12 -12.80 -7.57
C LEU A 5 21.53 -12.59 -8.11
N GLY A 6 21.80 -11.43 -8.71
CA GLY A 6 23.16 -11.07 -9.15
C GLY A 6 24.15 -10.99 -8.00
N MET A 7 23.76 -10.41 -6.86
CA MET A 7 24.58 -10.37 -5.64
C MET A 7 24.91 -11.77 -5.09
N GLU A 8 24.03 -12.75 -5.33
CA GLU A 8 24.27 -14.17 -5.01
C GLU A 8 25.03 -14.94 -6.12
N GLY A 9 25.66 -14.21 -7.06
CA GLY A 9 26.45 -14.80 -8.13
C GLY A 9 25.65 -15.49 -9.24
N LYS A 10 24.31 -15.29 -9.30
CA LYS A 10 23.47 -15.85 -10.35
C LYS A 10 23.59 -15.05 -11.64
N LYS A 11 23.63 -15.72 -12.77
CA LYS A 11 23.50 -15.07 -14.08
C LYS A 11 22.02 -14.68 -14.27
N VAL A 12 21.74 -13.40 -14.45
CA VAL A 12 20.37 -12.86 -14.53
C VAL A 12 20.21 -12.15 -15.86
N LEU A 13 19.16 -12.50 -16.62
CA LEU A 13 18.70 -11.77 -17.80
C LEU A 13 17.41 -11.03 -17.45
N VAL A 14 17.39 -9.72 -17.70
CA VAL A 14 16.19 -8.89 -17.56
C VAL A 14 15.70 -8.51 -18.95
N LEU A 15 14.48 -8.89 -19.29
CA LEU A 15 13.83 -8.53 -20.55
C LEU A 15 12.81 -7.42 -20.27
N GLU A 16 12.97 -6.28 -20.96
CA GLU A 16 12.06 -5.13 -20.89
C GLU A 16 11.54 -4.82 -22.29
N LYS A 17 10.21 -4.77 -22.44
CA LYS A 17 9.55 -4.46 -23.71
C LYS A 17 9.53 -2.97 -24.01
N HIS A 18 9.49 -2.15 -22.97
CA HIS A 18 9.43 -0.69 -23.12
C HIS A 18 10.81 -0.12 -23.49
N PHE A 19 10.83 0.98 -24.22
CA PHE A 19 12.08 1.64 -24.63
C PHE A 19 12.90 2.19 -23.45
N LYS A 20 12.27 2.35 -22.28
CA LYS A 20 12.90 2.81 -21.03
C LYS A 20 12.70 1.75 -19.94
N ILE A 21 13.79 1.39 -19.27
CA ILE A 21 13.74 0.44 -18.16
C ILE A 21 13.06 1.06 -16.93
N GLY A 22 12.47 0.21 -16.07
CA GLY A 22 11.90 0.62 -14.79
C GLY A 22 10.40 0.35 -14.63
N GLY A 23 9.70 -0.06 -15.69
CA GLY A 23 8.25 -0.27 -15.62
C GLY A 23 7.54 0.98 -15.12
N TYR A 24 6.66 0.87 -14.11
CA TYR A 24 5.97 2.01 -13.52
C TYR A 24 6.86 2.94 -12.67
N THR A 25 8.14 2.64 -12.52
CA THR A 25 9.08 3.51 -11.79
C THR A 25 9.90 4.43 -12.71
N HIS A 26 9.67 4.42 -14.04
CA HIS A 26 10.33 5.36 -14.93
C HIS A 26 9.64 6.73 -14.94
N THR A 27 10.36 7.72 -15.41
CA THR A 27 9.88 9.11 -15.56
C THR A 27 9.76 9.49 -17.02
N PHE A 28 8.95 10.49 -17.35
CA PHE A 28 8.90 11.11 -18.67
C PHE A 28 9.01 12.63 -18.55
N LYS A 29 9.50 13.25 -19.65
CA LYS A 29 9.66 14.71 -19.73
C LYS A 29 8.79 15.28 -20.83
N ARG A 30 8.13 16.40 -20.54
CA ARG A 30 7.37 17.16 -21.53
C ARG A 30 7.40 18.65 -21.20
N LYS A 31 7.71 19.48 -22.18
CA LYS A 31 7.74 20.94 -22.04
C LYS A 31 8.59 21.43 -20.85
N GLY A 32 9.74 20.80 -20.59
CA GLY A 32 10.65 21.18 -19.51
C GLY A 32 10.30 20.64 -18.14
N TYR A 33 9.17 19.95 -17.98
CA TYR A 33 8.76 19.30 -16.74
C TYR A 33 9.04 17.80 -16.78
N GLU A 34 9.24 17.21 -15.63
CA GLU A 34 9.43 15.77 -15.45
C GLU A 34 8.37 15.21 -14.52
N TRP A 35 7.80 14.07 -14.90
CA TRP A 35 6.76 13.36 -14.14
C TRP A 35 7.12 11.90 -13.99
N ASP A 36 6.72 11.35 -12.84
CA ASP A 36 6.68 9.90 -12.63
C ASP A 36 5.51 9.29 -13.41
N VAL A 37 5.67 8.04 -13.85
CA VAL A 37 4.62 7.35 -14.62
C VAL A 37 3.59 6.70 -13.70
N GLY A 38 4.03 6.00 -12.67
CA GLY A 38 3.13 5.26 -11.80
C GLY A 38 3.45 5.39 -10.32
N ILE A 39 4.69 5.25 -9.90
CA ILE A 39 5.06 5.30 -8.49
C ILE A 39 5.61 6.67 -8.15
N HIS A 40 4.87 7.42 -7.32
CA HIS A 40 5.22 8.79 -6.92
C HIS A 40 5.88 8.84 -5.54
N TYR A 41 5.54 7.92 -4.64
CA TYR A 41 6.10 7.81 -3.29
C TYR A 41 6.11 6.37 -2.79
N ILE A 42 6.94 6.10 -1.78
CA ILE A 42 7.03 4.76 -1.17
C ILE A 42 6.92 4.90 0.34
N GLY A 43 5.97 4.18 0.94
CA GLY A 43 5.75 4.17 2.36
C GLY A 43 6.87 3.49 3.14
N GLY A 44 7.08 3.91 4.40
CA GLY A 44 7.96 3.22 5.36
C GLY A 44 9.46 3.42 5.15
N MET A 45 9.92 4.19 4.15
CA MET A 45 11.35 4.40 3.87
C MET A 45 12.08 5.19 4.95
N HIS A 46 11.36 5.98 5.75
CA HIS A 46 11.93 6.68 6.92
C HIS A 46 12.26 5.73 8.08
N ILE A 47 11.68 4.52 8.10
CA ILE A 47 11.91 3.52 9.15
C ILE A 47 13.12 2.67 8.76
N LYS A 48 14.32 3.00 9.26
CA LYS A 48 15.58 2.29 8.94
C LYS A 48 15.51 0.76 9.18
N LYS A 49 14.68 0.30 10.11
CA LYS A 49 14.52 -1.12 10.44
C LYS A 49 13.47 -1.83 9.58
N SER A 50 12.69 -1.12 8.76
CA SER A 50 11.68 -1.76 7.89
C SER A 50 12.34 -2.67 6.86
N PHE A 51 11.62 -3.73 6.47
CA PHE A 51 12.09 -4.68 5.47
C PHE A 51 12.38 -3.97 4.13
N SER A 52 11.44 -3.14 3.66
CA SER A 52 11.58 -2.42 2.40
C SER A 52 12.80 -1.49 2.42
N ARG A 53 13.01 -0.73 3.49
CA ARG A 53 14.17 0.15 3.61
C ARG A 53 15.48 -0.63 3.54
N LYS A 54 15.61 -1.71 4.32
CA LYS A 54 16.82 -2.56 4.30
C LYS A 54 17.06 -3.19 2.93
N LEU A 55 16.00 -3.58 2.23
CA LEU A 55 16.08 -4.14 0.89
C LEU A 55 16.65 -3.11 -0.10
N PHE A 56 16.09 -1.89 -0.11
CA PHE A 56 16.59 -0.81 -0.97
C PHE A 56 18.02 -0.41 -0.62
N ASP A 57 18.33 -0.24 0.64
CA ASP A 57 19.71 0.09 1.10
C ASP A 57 20.71 -0.98 0.62
N LYS A 58 20.33 -2.28 0.72
CA LYS A 58 21.18 -3.38 0.24
C LYS A 58 21.39 -3.34 -1.28
N ILE A 59 20.33 -3.25 -2.07
CA ILE A 59 20.43 -3.34 -3.55
C ILE A 59 21.03 -2.08 -4.19
N THR A 60 21.04 -0.96 -3.48
CA THR A 60 21.61 0.31 -3.95
C THR A 60 22.93 0.66 -3.22
N GLU A 61 23.44 -0.23 -2.38
CA GLU A 61 24.64 0.00 -1.56
C GLU A 61 24.55 1.32 -0.78
N ASN A 62 23.37 1.66 -0.27
CA ASN A 62 23.04 2.91 0.42
C ASN A 62 23.19 4.19 -0.43
N ASN A 63 23.29 4.08 -1.75
CA ASN A 63 23.44 5.23 -2.63
C ASN A 63 22.11 5.95 -2.91
N LEU A 64 20.94 5.30 -2.64
CA LEU A 64 19.64 5.92 -2.80
C LEU A 64 19.29 6.80 -1.60
N LYS A 65 19.12 8.10 -1.87
CA LYS A 65 18.69 9.07 -0.85
C LYS A 65 17.16 9.19 -0.86
N TRP A 66 16.57 9.15 0.32
CA TRP A 66 15.14 9.28 0.51
C TRP A 66 14.79 10.66 1.04
N ASN A 67 13.93 11.37 0.35
CA ASN A 67 13.35 12.63 0.81
C ASN A 67 12.03 12.33 1.52
N LYS A 68 11.79 13.05 2.61
CA LYS A 68 10.52 12.93 3.35
C LYS A 68 9.48 13.82 2.67
N THR A 69 8.26 13.30 2.52
CA THR A 69 7.10 14.11 2.15
C THR A 69 6.72 15.09 3.27
N ASP A 70 5.91 16.08 2.95
CA ASP A 70 5.32 16.97 3.94
C ASP A 70 4.46 16.24 4.97
N LYS A 71 4.06 16.94 6.04
CA LYS A 71 3.17 16.38 7.08
C LYS A 71 1.84 15.95 6.49
N ILE A 72 1.27 16.76 5.60
CA ILE A 72 0.11 16.41 4.78
C ILE A 72 0.67 15.67 3.56
N TYR A 73 0.48 14.37 3.54
CA TYR A 73 1.02 13.54 2.45
C TYR A 73 0.02 13.31 1.33
N ASP A 74 -1.27 13.56 1.60
CA ASP A 74 -2.32 13.52 0.60
C ASP A 74 -3.49 14.42 0.99
N ARG A 75 -4.31 14.82 0.01
CA ARG A 75 -5.49 15.67 0.19
C ARG A 75 -6.61 15.21 -0.73
N ILE A 76 -7.71 14.77 -0.14
CA ILE A 76 -8.91 14.37 -0.88
C ILE A 76 -9.83 15.58 -0.98
N ILE A 77 -10.12 16.01 -2.21
CA ILE A 77 -10.88 17.24 -2.48
C ILE A 77 -12.30 16.85 -2.92
N PHE A 78 -13.28 17.26 -2.13
CA PHE A 78 -14.69 17.22 -2.48
C PHE A 78 -15.16 18.64 -2.86
N PRO A 79 -16.31 18.78 -3.54
CA PRO A 79 -16.83 20.12 -3.92
C PRO A 79 -17.04 21.08 -2.75
N ASP A 80 -17.36 20.55 -1.58
CA ASP A 80 -17.70 21.31 -0.36
C ASP A 80 -16.54 21.44 0.62
N LYS A 81 -15.58 20.50 0.62
CA LYS A 81 -14.51 20.47 1.61
C LYS A 81 -13.32 19.63 1.15
N SER A 82 -12.14 19.97 1.64
CA SER A 82 -10.93 19.17 1.51
C SER A 82 -10.63 18.40 2.79
N TYR A 83 -10.09 17.18 2.64
CA TYR A 83 -9.74 16.27 3.73
C TYR A 83 -8.25 15.94 3.63
N ASP A 84 -7.47 16.40 4.59
CA ASP A 84 -6.03 16.20 4.64
C ASP A 84 -5.68 14.88 5.33
N PHE A 85 -4.80 14.11 4.71
CA PHE A 85 -4.20 12.93 5.29
C PHE A 85 -2.83 13.30 5.86
N ILE A 86 -2.69 13.13 7.17
CA ILE A 86 -1.54 13.62 7.94
C ILE A 86 -0.75 12.45 8.53
N ALA A 87 0.55 12.41 8.32
CA ALA A 87 1.43 11.45 8.97
C ALA A 87 1.88 11.97 10.37
N PRO A 88 2.16 11.09 11.34
CA PRO A 88 2.07 9.63 11.32
C PRO A 88 0.65 9.10 11.61
N LYS A 89 0.47 7.78 11.62
CA LYS A 89 -0.82 7.07 11.82
C LYS A 89 -1.71 7.69 12.92
N GLY A 90 -1.16 8.02 14.09
CA GLY A 90 -1.94 8.63 15.19
C GLY A 90 -2.53 9.97 14.78
N LYS A 91 -1.78 10.80 14.08
CA LYS A 91 -2.27 12.09 13.57
C LYS A 91 -3.30 11.93 12.46
N PHE A 92 -3.16 10.92 11.61
CA PHE A 92 -4.17 10.55 10.62
C PHE A 92 -5.51 10.23 11.31
N ILE A 93 -5.48 9.37 12.34
CA ILE A 93 -6.69 8.99 13.09
C ILE A 93 -7.35 10.20 13.75
N GLU A 94 -6.58 11.03 14.46
CA GLU A 94 -7.06 12.27 15.07
C GLU A 94 -7.70 13.20 14.03
N GLN A 95 -7.06 13.34 12.88
CA GLN A 95 -7.52 14.23 11.81
C GLN A 95 -8.83 13.72 11.18
N ILE A 96 -8.92 12.43 10.84
CA ILE A 96 -10.15 11.87 10.27
C ILE A 96 -11.30 11.95 11.27
N LYS A 97 -11.06 11.64 12.55
CA LYS A 97 -12.07 11.80 13.61
C LYS A 97 -12.52 13.26 13.79
N SER A 98 -11.63 14.23 13.60
CA SER A 98 -12.02 15.65 13.64
C SER A 98 -12.96 16.06 12.50
N TYR A 99 -12.87 15.37 11.36
CA TYR A 99 -13.80 15.59 10.24
C TYR A 99 -15.14 14.87 10.41
N PHE A 100 -15.13 13.72 11.11
CA PHE A 100 -16.28 12.84 11.30
C PHE A 100 -16.39 12.40 12.78
N PRO A 101 -16.69 13.32 13.71
CA PRO A 101 -16.69 13.02 15.15
C PRO A 101 -17.71 11.93 15.54
N GLU A 102 -18.85 11.89 14.84
CA GLU A 102 -19.90 10.88 15.03
C GLU A 102 -19.49 9.47 14.57
N GLU A 103 -18.47 9.36 13.73
CA GLU A 103 -17.95 8.11 13.20
C GLU A 103 -16.70 7.60 13.95
N SER A 104 -16.37 8.19 15.08
CA SER A 104 -15.11 7.92 15.80
C SER A 104 -14.87 6.43 16.09
N LEU A 105 -15.91 5.69 16.49
CA LEU A 105 -15.83 4.24 16.74
C LEU A 105 -15.65 3.44 15.45
N ASN A 106 -16.32 3.84 14.38
CA ASN A 106 -16.19 3.20 13.06
C ASN A 106 -14.81 3.42 12.48
N ILE A 107 -14.22 4.60 12.68
CA ILE A 107 -12.84 4.91 12.30
C ILE A 107 -11.86 4.04 13.07
N ASP A 108 -12.03 3.86 14.39
CA ASP A 108 -11.17 2.96 15.16
C ASP A 108 -11.26 1.51 14.66
N ASN A 109 -12.47 1.01 14.43
CA ASN A 109 -12.70 -0.32 13.87
C ASN A 109 -12.02 -0.49 12.49
N TYR A 110 -12.17 0.50 11.60
CA TYR A 110 -11.48 0.52 10.32
C TYR A 110 -9.96 0.38 10.49
N ILE A 111 -9.35 1.15 11.39
CA ILE A 111 -7.91 1.13 11.65
C ILE A 111 -7.44 -0.22 12.23
N GLU A 112 -8.24 -0.85 13.09
CA GLU A 112 -7.96 -2.19 13.62
C GLU A 112 -7.97 -3.24 12.50
N ILE A 113 -8.98 -3.18 11.63
CA ILE A 113 -9.09 -4.10 10.50
C ILE A 113 -7.90 -3.94 9.55
N ILE A 114 -7.55 -2.73 9.13
CA ILE A 114 -6.38 -2.48 8.26
C ILE A 114 -5.09 -2.98 8.91
N THR A 115 -4.94 -2.79 10.22
CA THR A 115 -3.77 -3.28 10.95
C THR A 115 -3.72 -4.82 10.97
N SER A 116 -4.87 -5.47 11.12
CA SER A 116 -4.98 -6.94 11.08
C SER A 116 -4.66 -7.51 9.69
N ILE A 117 -5.14 -6.84 8.62
CA ILE A 117 -4.84 -7.21 7.22
C ILE A 117 -3.33 -7.14 6.98
N ASN A 118 -2.68 -6.07 7.38
CA ASN A 118 -1.23 -5.91 7.24
C ASN A 118 -0.46 -7.05 7.93
N SER A 119 -0.91 -7.48 9.10
CA SER A 119 -0.31 -8.63 9.81
C SER A 119 -0.56 -9.95 9.10
N ALA A 120 -1.77 -10.14 8.58
CA ALA A 120 -2.16 -11.34 7.84
C ALA A 120 -1.44 -11.46 6.48
N MET A 121 -1.15 -10.34 5.84
CA MET A 121 -0.43 -10.28 4.56
C MET A 121 0.95 -10.93 4.65
N PHE A 122 1.71 -10.71 5.73
CA PHE A 122 3.01 -11.37 5.92
C PHE A 122 2.88 -12.89 5.99
N LYS A 123 1.88 -13.42 6.69
CA LYS A 123 1.60 -14.86 6.77
C LYS A 123 1.19 -15.41 5.40
N TYR A 124 0.37 -14.68 4.67
CA TYR A 124 -0.05 -15.04 3.32
C TYR A 124 1.15 -15.16 2.37
N PHE A 125 2.02 -14.16 2.30
CA PHE A 125 3.21 -14.22 1.43
C PHE A 125 4.22 -15.26 1.90
N ALA A 126 4.42 -15.45 3.21
CA ALA A 126 5.26 -16.52 3.74
C ALA A 126 4.73 -17.90 3.31
N SER A 127 3.41 -18.08 3.29
CA SER A 127 2.81 -19.33 2.82
C SER A 127 3.14 -19.66 1.36
N LYS A 128 3.32 -18.64 0.50
CA LYS A 128 3.69 -18.84 -0.92
C LYS A 128 5.11 -19.36 -1.12
N SER A 129 5.96 -19.29 -0.08
CA SER A 129 7.31 -19.87 -0.09
C SER A 129 7.32 -21.35 0.36
N LEU A 130 6.20 -21.85 0.87
CA LEU A 130 6.05 -23.24 1.25
C LEU A 130 5.80 -24.11 0.01
N THR A 131 6.34 -25.33 0.01
CA THR A 131 6.16 -26.30 -1.07
C THR A 131 5.80 -27.68 -0.51
N GLY A 132 5.20 -28.53 -1.35
CA GLY A 132 4.87 -29.93 -1.02
C GLY A 132 3.99 -30.07 0.23
N VAL A 133 4.34 -31.01 1.10
CA VAL A 133 3.58 -31.36 2.31
C VAL A 133 3.39 -30.15 3.24
N LYS A 134 4.38 -29.27 3.37
CA LYS A 134 4.27 -28.07 4.21
C LYS A 134 3.19 -27.11 3.71
N GLN A 135 3.09 -26.90 2.40
CA GLN A 135 2.02 -26.11 1.79
C GLN A 135 0.65 -26.72 2.05
N PHE A 136 0.53 -28.04 1.92
CA PHE A 136 -0.74 -28.75 2.16
C PHE A 136 -1.23 -28.61 3.61
N ILE A 137 -0.33 -28.78 4.59
CA ILE A 137 -0.69 -28.72 6.03
C ILE A 137 -0.93 -27.30 6.50
N PHE A 138 -0.03 -26.37 6.19
CA PHE A 138 -0.03 -25.03 6.78
C PHE A 138 -0.60 -23.93 5.86
N GLY A 139 -0.68 -24.17 4.56
CA GLY A 139 -1.07 -23.17 3.59
C GLY A 139 -2.43 -22.53 3.91
N ARG A 140 -3.47 -23.37 4.13
CA ARG A 140 -4.82 -22.89 4.46
C ARG A 140 -4.88 -22.11 5.77
N TYR A 141 -4.15 -22.55 6.79
CA TYR A 141 -4.09 -21.87 8.08
C TYR A 141 -3.45 -20.47 7.96
N LEU A 142 -2.35 -20.36 7.21
CA LEU A 142 -1.61 -19.10 7.05
C LEU A 142 -2.33 -18.09 6.14
N THR A 143 -3.20 -18.56 5.24
CA THR A 143 -3.86 -17.68 4.27
C THR A 143 -5.26 -17.24 4.67
N LYS A 144 -5.96 -17.97 5.55
CA LYS A 144 -7.38 -17.76 5.86
C LYS A 144 -7.73 -16.34 6.30
N ASP A 145 -6.88 -15.75 7.16
CA ASP A 145 -7.15 -14.43 7.74
C ASP A 145 -7.00 -13.31 6.69
N PHE A 146 -6.07 -13.50 5.73
CA PHE A 146 -5.90 -12.58 4.61
C PHE A 146 -7.03 -12.74 3.59
N LEU A 147 -7.39 -13.96 3.22
CA LEU A 147 -8.43 -14.26 2.23
C LEU A 147 -9.81 -13.78 2.67
N LYS A 148 -10.07 -13.73 3.99
CA LYS A 148 -11.31 -13.14 4.53
C LYS A 148 -11.55 -11.70 4.04
N PHE A 149 -10.48 -10.95 3.79
CA PHE A 149 -10.55 -9.57 3.35
C PHE A 149 -10.23 -9.40 1.86
N SER A 150 -9.36 -10.25 1.29
CA SER A 150 -8.96 -10.14 -0.12
C SER A 150 -10.07 -10.53 -1.10
N ASP A 151 -10.99 -11.38 -0.67
CA ASP A 151 -12.09 -11.91 -1.49
C ASP A 151 -13.34 -11.00 -1.43
N ARG A 152 -13.21 -9.83 -0.83
CA ARG A 152 -14.27 -8.84 -0.70
C ARG A 152 -13.85 -7.53 -1.36
N THR A 153 -14.81 -6.79 -1.89
CA THR A 153 -14.53 -5.46 -2.42
C THR A 153 -14.31 -4.45 -1.29
N THR A 154 -13.53 -3.42 -1.57
CA THR A 154 -13.28 -2.31 -0.63
C THR A 154 -14.60 -1.65 -0.22
N TYR A 155 -15.51 -1.43 -1.17
CA TYR A 155 -16.80 -0.82 -0.89
C TYR A 155 -17.69 -1.67 0.02
N GLU A 156 -17.79 -2.99 -0.23
CA GLU A 156 -18.53 -3.92 0.63
C GLU A 156 -17.99 -3.91 2.07
N ALA A 157 -16.68 -4.05 2.23
CA ALA A 157 -16.06 -4.09 3.54
C ALA A 157 -16.24 -2.77 4.33
N LEU A 158 -16.10 -1.62 3.67
CA LEU A 158 -16.34 -0.33 4.31
C LEU A 158 -17.81 -0.07 4.61
N SER A 159 -18.73 -0.54 3.77
CA SER A 159 -20.17 -0.40 4.00
C SER A 159 -20.69 -1.22 5.19
N GLU A 160 -19.97 -2.24 5.64
CA GLU A 160 -20.26 -2.94 6.89
C GLU A 160 -19.74 -2.20 8.12
N ILE A 161 -18.70 -1.35 7.96
CA ILE A 161 -18.13 -0.55 9.04
C ILE A 161 -18.96 0.71 9.27
N THR A 162 -19.41 1.38 8.19
CA THR A 162 -20.18 2.63 8.26
C THR A 162 -21.15 2.78 7.11
N SER A 163 -22.29 3.42 7.36
CA SER A 163 -23.24 3.86 6.33
C SER A 163 -22.91 5.26 5.77
N ASN A 164 -21.94 5.97 6.35
CA ASN A 164 -21.57 7.32 5.94
C ASN A 164 -20.79 7.30 4.62
N GLN A 165 -21.50 7.55 3.52
CA GLN A 165 -20.95 7.53 2.17
C GLN A 165 -19.82 8.56 1.96
N LYS A 166 -19.85 9.66 2.71
CA LYS A 166 -18.80 10.67 2.63
C LYS A 166 -17.50 10.17 3.28
N LEU A 167 -17.59 9.52 4.44
CA LEU A 167 -16.44 8.89 5.08
C LEU A 167 -15.86 7.79 4.18
N ILE A 168 -16.70 6.92 3.61
CA ILE A 168 -16.26 5.89 2.64
C ILE A 168 -15.51 6.55 1.48
N GLY A 169 -16.07 7.61 0.88
CA GLY A 169 -15.45 8.34 -0.21
C GLY A 169 -14.09 8.97 0.17
N VAL A 170 -13.98 9.51 1.39
CA VAL A 170 -12.70 10.05 1.89
C VAL A 170 -11.69 8.94 2.09
N LEU A 171 -12.04 7.85 2.79
CA LEU A 171 -11.13 6.73 3.04
C LEU A 171 -10.65 6.05 1.76
N THR A 172 -11.50 6.03 0.71
CA THR A 172 -11.16 5.43 -0.58
C THR A 172 -10.55 6.40 -1.58
N GLY A 173 -10.27 7.64 -1.21
CA GLY A 173 -9.77 8.68 -2.12
C GLY A 173 -8.48 8.33 -2.86
N GLN A 174 -7.66 7.45 -2.29
CA GLN A 174 -6.41 6.96 -2.88
C GLN A 174 -6.60 5.73 -3.79
N TRP A 175 -7.83 5.41 -4.22
CA TRP A 175 -8.11 4.22 -5.05
C TRP A 175 -7.29 4.17 -6.35
N GLY A 176 -6.85 5.30 -6.87
CA GLY A 176 -5.97 5.38 -8.04
C GLY A 176 -4.63 4.66 -7.85
N ASP A 177 -4.13 4.54 -6.62
CA ASP A 177 -2.85 3.92 -6.30
C ASP A 177 -2.89 2.39 -6.52
N TYR A 178 -4.05 1.75 -6.36
CA TYR A 178 -4.24 0.33 -6.63
C TYR A 178 -5.05 0.03 -7.91
N GLY A 179 -5.49 1.08 -8.63
CA GLY A 179 -5.90 1.01 -10.04
C GLY A 179 -7.34 0.59 -10.32
N LEU A 180 -8.13 0.20 -9.32
CA LEU A 180 -9.53 -0.18 -9.47
C LEU A 180 -10.43 0.60 -8.52
N PRO A 181 -11.65 0.98 -8.95
CA PRO A 181 -12.60 1.67 -8.08
C PRO A 181 -13.00 0.79 -6.89
N PRO A 182 -13.45 1.39 -5.77
CA PRO A 182 -13.73 0.65 -4.53
C PRO A 182 -14.71 -0.53 -4.64
N LYS A 183 -15.60 -0.51 -5.64
CA LYS A 183 -16.54 -1.60 -5.91
C LYS A 183 -15.94 -2.80 -6.65
N GLU A 184 -14.72 -2.66 -7.15
CA GLU A 184 -14.03 -3.68 -7.95
C GLU A 184 -12.68 -4.06 -7.33
N SER A 185 -12.13 -3.22 -6.45
CA SER A 185 -10.86 -3.45 -5.79
C SER A 185 -11.01 -4.36 -4.57
N SER A 186 -10.04 -5.25 -4.37
CA SER A 186 -9.94 -6.05 -3.14
C SER A 186 -9.66 -5.17 -1.93
N PHE A 187 -10.39 -5.39 -0.85
CA PHE A 187 -10.18 -4.65 0.41
C PHE A 187 -8.79 -4.87 1.02
N ALA A 188 -8.17 -6.02 0.76
CA ALA A 188 -6.81 -6.27 1.24
C ALA A 188 -5.74 -5.46 0.50
N MET A 189 -6.07 -4.88 -0.65
CA MET A 189 -5.18 -3.99 -1.41
C MET A 189 -5.37 -2.51 -1.06
N HIS A 190 -6.49 -2.17 -0.44
CA HIS A 190 -6.81 -0.83 0.07
C HIS A 190 -5.99 -0.52 1.33
#